data_03b61c41ee9c26b90627403cb596a04c
#
_entry.id   03b61c41ee9c26b90627403cb596a04c
#
_cell.length_a   1.000
_cell.length_b   1.000
_cell.length_c   1.000
_cell.angle_alpha   90.00
_cell.angle_beta   90.00
_cell.angle_gamma   90.00
#
_symmetry.space_group_name_H-M   'P 1'
#
loop_
_entity.id
_entity.type
_entity.pdbx_description
1 polymer ?
#
loop_
_entity_poly.entity_id
_entity_poly.type
_entity_poly.pdbx_seq_one_letter_code
_entity_poly.pdbx_strand_id
1 'polypeptide(L)'
;EVMSAETWEQMYETLYPLTPPLNAMALGFWQLDKGDLRIRGHGGDTNFFHSDLNVMLDDGVGIYVTVNSTGPAGEAGALRFAVTTRFEERYFPEVTQPVGPRLDTAMEHGALVAGTYESSRTIETNFAAILRFAGQSTISQNADGDLVFPLFGPPVVWREVEPFVWRHVGGYERMAAVLDEDGQVEYVTFEPVSPIMHLIPAPWWRTASLVTPVLILAILALLSTLALWPVRAIVRWRYKRAFPLTGREALAYRAARGGIVLVFAFLLIWGLTFQTMFANLTGLGSGFISQLYIAIAAQFLLYLALAATVWNAFVVWTSAQSWFAKLWSVVIIASVAMVLFFAGTNGLLSWETSF
;
A
#
# COMPACT_ATOMS: atom_id res chain seq x y z
N GLU A 1 -18.00 -11.04 -40.23
CA GLU A 1 -17.94 -9.73 -39.59
C GLU A 1 -18.66 -9.80 -38.25
N VAL A 2 -17.98 -9.50 -37.14
CA VAL A 2 -18.54 -9.64 -35.79
C VAL A 2 -19.32 -8.37 -35.42
N MET A 3 -18.87 -7.21 -35.88
CA MET A 3 -19.46 -5.90 -35.66
C MET A 3 -19.38 -5.02 -36.91
N SER A 4 -20.26 -4.01 -37.01
CA SER A 4 -20.18 -3.03 -38.08
C SER A 4 -18.94 -2.13 -37.91
N ALA A 5 -18.50 -1.52 -39.02
CA ALA A 5 -17.39 -0.52 -38.99
C ALA A 5 -17.75 0.65 -38.05
N GLU A 6 -19.00 1.12 -38.06
CA GLU A 6 -19.49 2.18 -37.20
C GLU A 6 -19.38 1.82 -35.70
N THR A 7 -19.71 0.56 -35.33
CA THR A 7 -19.57 0.08 -33.95
C THR A 7 -18.10 0.04 -33.52
N TRP A 8 -17.19 -0.40 -34.42
CA TRP A 8 -15.77 -0.36 -34.17
C TRP A 8 -15.26 1.05 -33.95
N GLU A 9 -15.63 1.98 -34.83
CA GLU A 9 -15.29 3.39 -34.69
C GLU A 9 -15.78 3.96 -33.36
N GLN A 10 -17.04 3.68 -32.99
CA GLN A 10 -17.58 4.10 -31.70
C GLN A 10 -16.77 3.55 -30.51
N MET A 11 -16.33 2.30 -30.57
CA MET A 11 -15.54 1.68 -29.50
C MET A 11 -14.18 2.33 -29.32
N TYR A 12 -13.52 2.75 -30.40
CA TYR A 12 -12.16 3.27 -30.35
C TYR A 12 -12.08 4.81 -30.23
N GLU A 13 -13.05 5.53 -30.76
CA GLU A 13 -13.05 6.99 -30.80
C GLU A 13 -13.80 7.65 -29.64
N THR A 14 -14.70 6.92 -28.97
CA THR A 14 -15.35 7.46 -27.78
C THR A 14 -14.38 7.44 -26.60
N LEU A 15 -13.83 8.61 -26.27
CA LEU A 15 -12.83 8.76 -25.23
C LEU A 15 -13.41 9.49 -24.01
N TYR A 16 -13.11 8.99 -22.83
CA TYR A 16 -13.42 9.58 -21.54
C TYR A 16 -12.13 10.07 -20.86
N PRO A 17 -11.71 11.31 -21.07
CA PRO A 17 -10.51 11.86 -20.46
C PRO A 17 -10.78 12.17 -19.01
N LEU A 18 -10.16 11.41 -18.11
CA LEU A 18 -10.27 11.60 -16.66
C LEU A 18 -9.25 12.65 -16.16
N THR A 19 -8.06 12.65 -16.72
CA THR A 19 -6.97 13.56 -16.34
C THR A 19 -6.26 14.07 -17.60
N PRO A 20 -6.81 15.10 -18.30
CA PRO A 20 -6.08 15.70 -19.42
C PRO A 20 -4.73 16.30 -18.96
N PRO A 21 -3.64 16.21 -19.74
CA PRO A 21 -3.59 15.70 -21.12
C PRO A 21 -3.26 14.20 -21.24
N LEU A 22 -3.37 13.43 -20.16
CA LEU A 22 -3.04 12.01 -20.20
C LEU A 22 -4.04 11.20 -21.04
N ASN A 23 -3.61 10.01 -21.45
CA ASN A 23 -4.45 9.07 -22.20
C ASN A 23 -5.74 8.72 -21.43
N ALA A 24 -6.81 8.56 -22.18
CA ALA A 24 -8.18 8.37 -21.71
C ALA A 24 -8.60 6.88 -21.66
N MET A 25 -9.81 6.64 -21.18
CA MET A 25 -10.50 5.37 -21.34
C MET A 25 -11.39 5.44 -22.59
N ALA A 26 -11.33 4.42 -23.44
CA ALA A 26 -12.30 4.18 -24.50
C ALA A 26 -13.36 3.16 -24.06
N LEU A 27 -14.26 2.74 -24.96
CA LEU A 27 -15.26 1.72 -24.61
C LEU A 27 -14.63 0.32 -24.54
N GLY A 28 -14.23 -0.10 -23.34
CA GLY A 28 -13.57 -1.38 -23.09
C GLY A 28 -12.10 -1.45 -23.50
N PHE A 29 -11.52 -0.34 -23.95
CA PHE A 29 -10.11 -0.22 -24.30
C PHE A 29 -9.48 0.99 -23.62
N TRP A 30 -8.20 0.94 -23.39
CA TRP A 30 -7.39 2.08 -22.98
C TRP A 30 -6.86 2.80 -24.21
N GLN A 31 -6.88 4.12 -24.18
CA GLN A 31 -6.06 4.92 -25.06
C GLN A 31 -4.61 4.76 -24.60
N LEU A 32 -3.72 4.42 -25.51
CA LEU A 32 -2.28 4.24 -25.26
C LEU A 32 -1.46 5.02 -26.29
N ASP A 33 -1.98 6.17 -26.73
CA ASP A 33 -1.38 6.98 -27.78
C ASP A 33 0.01 7.47 -27.38
N LYS A 34 0.93 7.47 -28.34
CA LYS A 34 2.33 7.88 -28.20
C LYS A 34 2.67 8.86 -29.30
N GLY A 35 2.63 10.17 -29.01
CA GLY A 35 2.73 11.17 -30.06
C GLY A 35 1.59 11.02 -31.06
N ASP A 36 1.93 10.91 -32.33
CA ASP A 36 0.95 10.75 -33.43
C ASP A 36 0.49 9.30 -33.61
N LEU A 37 1.13 8.33 -32.95
CA LEU A 37 0.74 6.92 -33.01
C LEU A 37 -0.49 6.66 -32.16
N ARG A 38 -1.62 6.40 -32.83
CA ARG A 38 -2.90 6.13 -32.16
C ARG A 38 -3.01 4.66 -31.81
N ILE A 39 -3.01 4.36 -30.52
CA ILE A 39 -3.08 2.98 -30.01
C ILE A 39 -4.32 2.81 -29.13
N ARG A 40 -5.04 1.70 -29.35
CA ARG A 40 -6.06 1.21 -28.41
C ARG A 40 -5.65 -0.17 -27.94
N GLY A 41 -5.68 -0.35 -26.65
CA GLY A 41 -5.20 -1.60 -26.05
C GLY A 41 -5.93 -1.97 -24.79
N HIS A 42 -5.62 -3.15 -24.31
CA HIS A 42 -6.08 -3.62 -23.00
C HIS A 42 -5.13 -4.69 -22.49
N GLY A 43 -4.70 -4.54 -21.24
CA GLY A 43 -3.94 -5.58 -20.55
C GLY A 43 -4.81 -6.45 -19.65
N GLY A 44 -4.34 -7.62 -19.31
CA GLY A 44 -5.01 -8.53 -18.39
C GLY A 44 -4.04 -9.35 -17.57
N ASP A 45 -4.29 -9.43 -16.26
CA ASP A 45 -3.50 -10.20 -15.33
C ASP A 45 -4.37 -11.14 -14.51
N THR A 46 -3.91 -12.38 -14.44
CA THR A 46 -4.31 -13.34 -13.41
C THR A 46 -3.06 -13.82 -12.69
N ASN A 47 -3.18 -14.80 -11.80
CA ASN A 47 -2.01 -15.34 -11.12
C ASN A 47 -0.99 -16.00 -12.07
N PHE A 48 -1.42 -16.51 -13.23
CA PHE A 48 -0.58 -17.28 -14.13
C PHE A 48 -0.62 -16.80 -15.58
N PHE A 49 -1.55 -15.92 -15.94
CA PHE A 49 -1.66 -15.38 -17.30
C PHE A 49 -1.47 -13.87 -17.26
N HIS A 50 -0.56 -13.42 -18.10
CA HIS A 50 -0.27 -12.00 -18.29
C HIS A 50 -0.42 -11.71 -19.78
N SER A 51 -1.40 -10.90 -20.16
CA SER A 51 -1.68 -10.60 -21.56
C SER A 51 -1.73 -9.10 -21.82
N ASP A 52 -1.41 -8.72 -23.04
CA ASP A 52 -1.44 -7.35 -23.53
C ASP A 52 -1.84 -7.34 -25.00
N LEU A 53 -2.75 -6.45 -25.34
CA LEU A 53 -3.24 -6.22 -26.71
C LEU A 53 -3.05 -4.75 -27.05
N ASN A 54 -2.32 -4.43 -28.12
CA ASN A 54 -2.20 -3.10 -28.67
C ASN A 54 -2.58 -3.12 -30.15
N VAL A 55 -3.45 -2.22 -30.56
CA VAL A 55 -3.91 -2.02 -31.94
C VAL A 55 -3.54 -0.62 -32.38
N MET A 56 -2.65 -0.52 -33.36
CA MET A 56 -2.24 0.71 -34.03
C MET A 56 -3.29 1.02 -35.10
N LEU A 57 -4.17 1.98 -34.81
CA LEU A 57 -5.40 2.18 -35.57
C LEU A 57 -5.16 2.61 -37.00
N ASP A 58 -4.23 3.55 -37.22
CA ASP A 58 -4.01 4.16 -38.53
C ASP A 58 -3.21 3.21 -39.46
N ASP A 59 -2.40 2.35 -38.89
CA ASP A 59 -1.58 1.37 -39.63
C ASP A 59 -2.29 0.05 -39.86
N GLY A 60 -3.41 -0.19 -39.17
CA GLY A 60 -4.13 -1.48 -39.22
C GLY A 60 -3.32 -2.66 -38.69
N VAL A 61 -2.41 -2.39 -37.77
CA VAL A 61 -1.51 -3.38 -37.14
C VAL A 61 -1.94 -3.65 -35.72
N GLY A 62 -1.96 -4.91 -35.32
CA GLY A 62 -2.19 -5.31 -33.93
C GLY A 62 -1.13 -6.27 -33.43
N ILE A 63 -0.76 -6.12 -32.16
CA ILE A 63 0.08 -7.07 -31.44
C ILE A 63 -0.67 -7.60 -30.21
N TYR A 64 -0.68 -8.91 -30.04
CA TYR A 64 -1.19 -9.57 -28.86
C TYR A 64 -0.11 -10.46 -28.25
N VAL A 65 0.19 -10.23 -26.99
CA VAL A 65 1.16 -11.02 -26.23
C VAL A 65 0.44 -11.68 -25.08
N THR A 66 0.67 -12.95 -24.85
CA THR A 66 0.19 -13.64 -23.65
C THR A 66 1.27 -14.58 -23.12
N VAL A 67 1.46 -14.57 -21.80
CA VAL A 67 2.42 -15.41 -21.11
C VAL A 67 1.66 -16.23 -20.05
N ASN A 68 1.79 -17.56 -20.14
CA ASN A 68 1.18 -18.50 -19.19
C ASN A 68 2.21 -18.92 -18.13
N SER A 69 2.72 -17.98 -17.36
CA SER A 69 3.67 -18.22 -16.27
C SER A 69 3.82 -16.96 -15.45
N THR A 70 4.16 -17.06 -14.16
CA THR A 70 4.63 -15.94 -13.34
C THR A 70 6.11 -15.64 -13.58
N GLY A 71 6.88 -16.62 -14.13
CA GLY A 71 8.34 -16.62 -14.11
C GLY A 71 8.91 -16.96 -12.72
N PRO A 72 10.20 -17.32 -12.64
CA PRO A 72 10.85 -17.71 -11.39
C PRO A 72 10.85 -16.61 -10.31
N ALA A 73 10.86 -15.33 -10.70
CA ALA A 73 10.86 -14.17 -9.82
C ALA A 73 9.68 -13.21 -10.06
N GLY A 74 8.61 -13.66 -10.75
CA GLY A 74 7.44 -12.83 -11.06
C GLY A 74 7.62 -11.91 -12.27
N GLU A 75 8.63 -12.13 -13.09
CA GLU A 75 9.01 -11.23 -14.19
C GLU A 75 8.15 -11.37 -15.45
N ALA A 76 7.27 -12.37 -15.52
CA ALA A 76 6.48 -12.63 -16.73
C ALA A 76 5.53 -11.48 -17.10
N GLY A 77 4.99 -10.77 -16.09
CA GLY A 77 4.19 -9.56 -16.30
C GLY A 77 4.99 -8.45 -16.99
N ALA A 78 6.25 -8.24 -16.58
CA ALA A 78 7.14 -7.27 -17.21
C ALA A 78 7.57 -7.68 -18.62
N LEU A 79 7.72 -8.99 -18.89
CA LEU A 79 8.11 -9.51 -20.19
C LEU A 79 7.12 -9.12 -21.30
N ARG A 80 5.80 -9.20 -21.04
CA ARG A 80 4.79 -8.82 -22.04
C ARG A 80 4.93 -7.36 -22.47
N PHE A 81 5.13 -6.46 -21.50
CA PHE A 81 5.35 -5.03 -21.80
C PHE A 81 6.67 -4.80 -22.55
N ALA A 82 7.73 -5.54 -22.21
CA ALA A 82 8.99 -5.45 -22.94
C ALA A 82 8.85 -5.91 -24.41
N VAL A 83 8.04 -6.92 -24.68
CA VAL A 83 7.78 -7.39 -26.05
C VAL A 83 6.99 -6.35 -26.84
N THR A 84 5.90 -5.81 -26.30
CA THR A 84 5.09 -4.78 -26.97
C THR A 84 5.89 -3.50 -27.20
N THR A 85 6.65 -3.02 -26.18
CA THR A 85 7.51 -1.84 -26.32
C THR A 85 8.59 -2.04 -27.40
N ARG A 86 9.28 -3.20 -27.42
CA ARG A 86 10.30 -3.47 -28.45
C ARG A 86 9.71 -3.60 -29.85
N PHE A 87 8.50 -4.11 -29.96
CA PHE A 87 7.77 -4.14 -31.23
C PHE A 87 7.50 -2.71 -31.71
N GLU A 88 6.97 -1.86 -30.86
CA GLU A 88 6.67 -0.45 -31.16
C GLU A 88 7.93 0.33 -31.54
N GLU A 89 9.00 0.24 -30.74
CA GLU A 89 10.29 0.89 -31.03
C GLU A 89 10.88 0.47 -32.38
N ARG A 90 10.66 -0.78 -32.80
CA ARG A 90 11.21 -1.29 -34.04
C ARG A 90 10.42 -0.86 -35.27
N TYR A 91 9.11 -0.87 -35.18
CA TYR A 91 8.23 -0.66 -36.34
C TYR A 91 7.67 0.76 -36.41
N PHE A 92 7.68 1.48 -35.30
CA PHE A 92 7.20 2.85 -35.14
C PHE A 92 8.27 3.73 -34.43
N PRO A 93 9.47 3.88 -34.99
CA PRO A 93 10.61 4.51 -34.32
C PRO A 93 10.41 6.01 -34.02
N GLU A 94 9.46 6.68 -34.67
CA GLU A 94 9.14 8.09 -34.44
C GLU A 94 8.54 8.37 -33.06
N VAL A 95 8.15 7.32 -32.36
CA VAL A 95 7.62 7.38 -31.03
C VAL A 95 8.69 7.79 -30.00
N THR A 96 10.00 7.52 -30.26
CA THR A 96 11.11 7.87 -29.36
C THR A 96 11.55 9.33 -29.51
N GLN A 97 10.87 10.27 -28.87
CA GLN A 97 11.30 11.66 -28.85
C GLN A 97 12.06 12.00 -27.57
N PRO A 98 13.19 12.76 -27.66
CA PRO A 98 13.87 13.25 -26.47
C PRO A 98 12.92 14.08 -25.60
N VAL A 99 13.08 13.98 -24.30
CA VAL A 99 12.36 14.86 -23.36
C VAL A 99 12.91 16.27 -23.54
N GLY A 100 12.04 17.26 -23.69
CA GLY A 100 12.38 18.68 -23.84
C GLY A 100 13.17 19.25 -22.66
N PRO A 101 13.55 20.54 -22.72
CA PRO A 101 14.20 21.23 -21.62
C PRO A 101 13.29 21.23 -20.38
N ARG A 102 13.92 21.29 -19.22
CA ARG A 102 13.21 21.43 -17.93
C ARG A 102 12.55 22.80 -17.85
N LEU A 103 11.36 22.88 -17.27
CA LEU A 103 10.68 24.13 -16.98
C LEU A 103 11.30 24.82 -15.76
N ASP A 104 11.21 26.14 -15.70
CA ASP A 104 11.66 26.94 -14.56
C ASP A 104 10.86 26.62 -13.28
N THR A 105 9.62 26.15 -13.45
CA THR A 105 8.70 25.73 -12.37
C THR A 105 9.03 24.38 -11.75
N ALA A 106 9.91 23.58 -12.34
CA ALA A 106 10.16 22.19 -11.96
C ALA A 106 10.54 22.01 -10.48
N MET A 107 11.31 22.96 -9.92
CA MET A 107 11.69 22.90 -8.49
C MET A 107 10.48 23.11 -7.57
N GLU A 108 9.63 24.09 -7.88
CA GLU A 108 8.45 24.44 -7.08
C GLU A 108 7.37 23.37 -7.19
N HIS A 109 6.98 23.01 -8.42
CA HIS A 109 5.94 22.01 -8.66
C HIS A 109 6.38 20.62 -8.19
N GLY A 110 7.66 20.27 -8.40
CA GLY A 110 8.20 19.00 -7.90
C GLY A 110 8.20 18.91 -6.39
N ALA A 111 8.51 20.00 -5.68
CA ALA A 111 8.44 20.03 -4.21
C ALA A 111 7.00 19.89 -3.68
N LEU A 112 6.01 20.45 -4.40
CA LEU A 112 4.60 20.32 -4.05
C LEU A 112 4.10 18.87 -4.20
N VAL A 113 4.56 18.19 -5.27
CA VAL A 113 4.13 16.82 -5.60
C VAL A 113 4.94 15.75 -4.85
N ALA A 114 6.14 16.07 -4.37
CA ALA A 114 6.92 15.09 -3.61
C ALA A 114 6.20 14.71 -2.30
N GLY A 115 5.98 13.40 -2.10
CA GLY A 115 5.22 12.93 -0.93
C GLY A 115 4.98 11.43 -0.93
N THR A 116 4.22 10.98 0.06
CA THR A 116 3.74 9.60 0.17
C THR A 116 2.29 9.53 -0.28
N TYR A 117 1.97 8.54 -1.09
CA TYR A 117 0.69 8.37 -1.75
C TYR A 117 0.11 6.98 -1.51
N GLU A 118 -1.21 6.90 -1.57
CA GLU A 118 -2.00 5.68 -1.54
C GLU A 118 -2.75 5.49 -2.87
N SER A 119 -2.93 4.25 -3.30
CA SER A 119 -3.71 3.97 -4.51
C SER A 119 -5.20 4.21 -4.27
N SER A 120 -5.91 4.80 -5.25
CA SER A 120 -7.37 4.87 -5.25
C SER A 120 -8.03 3.50 -5.45
N ARG A 121 -7.28 2.53 -6.00
CA ARG A 121 -7.74 1.13 -6.12
C ARG A 121 -7.46 0.37 -4.84
N THR A 122 -8.28 0.59 -3.85
CA THR A 122 -8.11 0.00 -2.52
C THR A 122 -9.47 -0.45 -1.96
N ILE A 123 -9.42 -1.39 -1.04
CA ILE A 123 -10.55 -1.79 -0.22
C ILE A 123 -10.46 -0.99 1.08
N GLU A 124 -11.57 -0.37 1.51
CA GLU A 124 -11.58 0.48 2.71
C GLU A 124 -12.41 -0.11 3.86
N THR A 125 -13.34 -1.00 3.55
CA THR A 125 -14.38 -1.45 4.47
C THR A 125 -14.02 -2.65 5.33
N ASN A 126 -13.00 -3.42 4.92
CA ASN A 126 -12.62 -4.67 5.58
C ASN A 126 -11.11 -4.81 5.77
N PHE A 127 -10.66 -5.97 6.23
CA PHE A 127 -9.26 -6.28 6.56
C PHE A 127 -8.28 -6.11 5.38
N ALA A 128 -8.77 -6.14 4.13
CA ALA A 128 -7.92 -5.92 2.96
C ALA A 128 -7.49 -4.45 2.82
N ALA A 129 -8.06 -3.53 3.61
CA ALA A 129 -7.60 -2.15 3.73
C ALA A 129 -6.12 -2.04 4.14
N ILE A 130 -5.54 -3.08 4.75
CA ILE A 130 -4.10 -3.12 5.06
C ILE A 130 -3.24 -3.05 3.80
N LEU A 131 -3.74 -3.49 2.65
CA LEU A 131 -3.03 -3.41 1.37
C LEU A 131 -2.78 -1.97 0.94
N ARG A 132 -3.65 -1.03 1.33
CA ARG A 132 -3.45 0.41 1.13
C ARG A 132 -2.20 0.89 1.87
N PHE A 133 -2.02 0.50 3.12
CA PHE A 133 -0.83 0.84 3.90
C PHE A 133 0.43 0.18 3.35
N ALA A 134 0.35 -1.11 3.00
CA ALA A 134 1.48 -1.87 2.44
C ALA A 134 1.88 -1.41 1.03
N GLY A 135 0.90 -0.90 0.25
CA GLY A 135 1.09 -0.43 -1.14
C GLY A 135 1.37 1.06 -1.26
N GLN A 136 1.68 1.77 -0.16
CA GLN A 136 2.04 3.18 -0.24
C GLN A 136 3.26 3.38 -1.14
N SER A 137 3.18 4.40 -1.99
CA SER A 137 4.24 4.78 -2.93
C SER A 137 4.80 6.15 -2.56
N THR A 138 6.09 6.35 -2.80
CA THR A 138 6.75 7.63 -2.54
C THR A 138 7.21 8.25 -3.84
N ILE A 139 6.75 9.46 -4.13
CA ILE A 139 7.29 10.34 -5.16
C ILE A 139 8.32 11.23 -4.49
N SER A 140 9.57 11.18 -4.95
CA SER A 140 10.64 12.05 -4.45
C SER A 140 11.10 13.02 -5.52
N GLN A 141 11.74 14.10 -5.11
CA GLN A 141 12.34 15.08 -6.01
C GLN A 141 13.86 14.97 -5.94
N ASN A 142 14.55 15.01 -7.07
CA ASN A 142 16.00 15.06 -7.12
C ASN A 142 16.53 16.51 -7.02
N ALA A 143 17.86 16.67 -6.97
CA ALA A 143 18.50 17.97 -6.85
C ALA A 143 18.24 18.91 -8.06
N ASP A 144 17.87 18.36 -9.19
CA ASP A 144 17.57 19.10 -10.41
C ASP A 144 16.10 19.53 -10.52
N GLY A 145 15.22 19.10 -9.60
CA GLY A 145 13.79 19.38 -9.64
C GLY A 145 12.96 18.32 -10.37
N ASP A 146 13.59 17.31 -11.00
CA ASP A 146 12.86 16.22 -11.62
C ASP A 146 12.28 15.29 -10.52
N LEU A 147 11.11 14.69 -10.79
CA LEU A 147 10.53 13.69 -9.88
C LEU A 147 11.16 12.31 -10.11
N VAL A 148 11.20 11.52 -9.05
CA VAL A 148 11.67 10.14 -9.09
C VAL A 148 10.58 9.25 -8.52
N PHE A 149 10.05 8.35 -9.36
CA PHE A 149 8.95 7.46 -9.02
C PHE A 149 9.04 6.17 -9.86
N PRO A 150 8.75 4.98 -9.29
CA PRO A 150 8.78 3.72 -10.04
C PRO A 150 7.61 3.58 -11.01
N LEU A 151 7.89 3.14 -12.24
CA LEU A 151 6.91 2.74 -13.24
C LEU A 151 6.95 1.21 -13.37
N PHE A 152 6.19 0.48 -12.53
CA PHE A 152 6.16 -0.99 -12.53
C PHE A 152 7.53 -1.70 -12.44
N GLY A 153 8.53 -1.03 -11.83
CA GLY A 153 9.89 -1.55 -11.73
C GLY A 153 10.77 -0.67 -10.85
N PRO A 154 12.05 -0.56 -11.15
CA PRO A 154 12.93 0.36 -10.45
C PRO A 154 12.50 1.82 -10.66
N PRO A 155 12.84 2.74 -9.74
CA PRO A 155 12.54 4.16 -9.88
C PRO A 155 13.11 4.74 -11.17
N VAL A 156 12.30 5.54 -11.86
CA VAL A 156 12.66 6.30 -13.07
C VAL A 156 12.52 7.79 -12.83
N VAL A 157 13.15 8.58 -13.70
CA VAL A 157 13.15 10.04 -13.61
C VAL A 157 12.05 10.62 -14.51
N TRP A 158 11.29 11.56 -13.96
CA TRP A 158 10.20 12.26 -14.62
C TRP A 158 10.52 13.73 -14.67
N ARG A 159 10.57 14.30 -15.88
CA ARG A 159 10.86 15.71 -16.10
C ARG A 159 9.60 16.46 -16.42
N GLU A 160 9.40 17.60 -15.77
CA GLU A 160 8.28 18.48 -16.06
C GLU A 160 8.41 19.05 -17.49
N VAL A 161 7.36 18.89 -18.29
CA VAL A 161 7.28 19.33 -19.69
C VAL A 161 6.18 20.35 -19.92
N GLU A 162 5.14 20.33 -19.10
CA GLU A 162 4.06 21.31 -18.98
C GLU A 162 3.75 21.51 -17.49
N PRO A 163 3.15 22.59 -17.06
CA PRO A 163 2.83 22.80 -15.65
C PRO A 163 2.04 21.61 -15.07
N PHE A 164 2.60 20.96 -14.04
CA PHE A 164 2.06 19.76 -13.38
C PHE A 164 1.93 18.53 -14.28
N VAL A 165 2.63 18.51 -15.41
CA VAL A 165 2.73 17.33 -16.28
C VAL A 165 4.20 16.97 -16.47
N TRP A 166 4.55 15.76 -16.11
CA TRP A 166 5.91 15.21 -16.25
C TRP A 166 5.93 14.12 -17.30
N ARG A 167 7.07 13.97 -17.95
CA ARG A 167 7.36 12.89 -18.88
C ARG A 167 8.52 12.05 -18.39
N HIS A 168 8.40 10.74 -18.52
CA HIS A 168 9.46 9.78 -18.23
C HIS A 168 10.70 10.06 -19.08
N VAL A 169 11.86 10.27 -18.45
CA VAL A 169 13.14 10.47 -19.14
C VAL A 169 13.62 9.12 -19.67
N GLY A 170 13.49 8.92 -20.99
CA GLY A 170 13.80 7.64 -21.65
C GLY A 170 12.59 6.77 -21.99
N GLY A 171 11.37 7.30 -21.80
CA GLY A 171 10.11 6.67 -22.16
C GLY A 171 9.10 7.65 -22.77
N TYR A 172 7.87 7.19 -22.91
CA TYR A 172 6.75 8.00 -23.45
C TYR A 172 5.77 8.41 -22.39
N GLU A 173 5.75 7.63 -21.32
CA GLU A 173 4.75 7.72 -20.29
C GLU A 173 4.76 9.11 -19.69
N ARG A 174 3.57 9.63 -19.48
CA ARG A 174 3.34 10.92 -18.80
C ARG A 174 2.76 10.68 -17.43
N MET A 175 3.03 11.61 -16.55
CA MET A 175 2.46 11.70 -15.20
C MET A 175 1.87 13.10 -15.06
N ALA A 176 0.72 13.21 -14.41
CA ALA A 176 0.11 14.51 -14.12
C ALA A 176 -0.33 14.57 -12.67
N ALA A 177 -0.20 15.74 -12.07
CA ALA A 177 -0.78 16.08 -10.78
C ALA A 177 -1.98 17.01 -10.99
N VAL A 178 -3.07 16.70 -10.31
CA VAL A 178 -4.27 17.55 -10.25
C VAL A 178 -4.29 18.24 -8.89
N LEU A 179 -4.55 19.53 -8.91
CA LEU A 179 -4.64 20.35 -7.70
C LEU A 179 -6.10 20.61 -7.36
N ASP A 180 -6.40 20.71 -6.09
CA ASP A 180 -7.67 21.17 -5.56
C ASP A 180 -7.81 22.71 -5.62
N GLU A 181 -8.96 23.22 -5.15
CA GLU A 181 -9.25 24.67 -5.13
C GLU A 181 -8.28 25.46 -4.22
N ASP A 182 -7.65 24.80 -3.26
CA ASP A 182 -6.67 25.40 -2.33
C ASP A 182 -5.23 25.31 -2.86
N GLY A 183 -5.03 24.75 -4.07
CA GLY A 183 -3.72 24.56 -4.69
C GLY A 183 -2.91 23.41 -4.08
N GLN A 184 -3.55 22.50 -3.34
CA GLN A 184 -2.91 21.29 -2.85
C GLN A 184 -3.08 20.15 -3.85
N VAL A 185 -2.19 19.16 -3.81
CA VAL A 185 -2.31 17.99 -4.67
C VAL A 185 -3.53 17.17 -4.25
N GLU A 186 -4.54 17.11 -5.12
CA GLU A 186 -5.70 16.25 -4.95
C GLU A 186 -5.33 14.79 -5.26
N TYR A 187 -4.70 14.58 -6.42
CA TYR A 187 -4.14 13.29 -6.80
C TYR A 187 -3.05 13.42 -7.86
N VAL A 188 -2.26 12.36 -7.99
CA VAL A 188 -1.30 12.15 -9.09
C VAL A 188 -1.71 10.90 -9.85
N THR A 189 -1.56 10.91 -11.17
CA THR A 189 -1.74 9.70 -11.96
C THR A 189 -0.72 9.63 -13.09
N PHE A 190 -0.52 8.46 -13.69
CA PHE A 190 0.50 8.23 -14.72
C PHE A 190 0.05 7.16 -15.72
N GLU A 191 0.55 7.27 -16.95
CA GLU A 191 0.28 6.29 -17.99
C GLU A 191 1.07 4.98 -17.77
N PRO A 192 0.52 3.81 -18.12
CA PRO A 192 -0.79 3.61 -18.75
C PRO A 192 -1.98 3.45 -17.79
N VAL A 193 -1.81 3.67 -16.49
CA VAL A 193 -2.87 3.41 -15.49
C VAL A 193 -3.77 4.61 -15.21
N SER A 194 -3.50 5.76 -15.82
CA SER A 194 -4.28 7.00 -15.61
C SER A 194 -5.81 6.84 -15.72
N PRO A 195 -6.34 5.98 -16.59
CA PRO A 195 -7.79 5.81 -16.68
C PRO A 195 -8.41 4.97 -15.55
N ILE A 196 -7.61 4.31 -14.72
CA ILE A 196 -8.11 3.32 -13.76
C ILE A 196 -7.56 3.47 -12.35
N MET A 197 -6.54 4.30 -12.15
CA MET A 197 -5.88 4.44 -10.84
C MET A 197 -5.30 5.82 -10.63
N HIS A 198 -5.60 6.40 -9.49
CA HIS A 198 -4.98 7.61 -8.99
C HIS A 198 -4.14 7.33 -7.74
N LEU A 199 -3.12 8.11 -7.52
CA LEU A 199 -2.33 8.16 -6.30
C LEU A 199 -2.83 9.35 -5.47
N ILE A 200 -3.44 9.10 -4.34
CA ILE A 200 -4.00 10.11 -3.44
C ILE A 200 -3.00 10.38 -2.31
N PRO A 201 -2.70 11.65 -1.96
CA PRO A 201 -1.78 11.95 -0.87
C PRO A 201 -2.17 11.23 0.43
N ALA A 202 -1.25 10.46 0.99
CA ALA A 202 -1.48 9.78 2.25
C ALA A 202 -1.53 10.80 3.40
N PRO A 203 -2.56 10.77 4.28
CA PRO A 203 -2.57 11.59 5.47
C PRO A 203 -1.31 11.34 6.30
N TRP A 204 -0.68 12.42 6.81
CA TRP A 204 0.60 12.34 7.53
C TRP A 204 0.61 11.31 8.66
N TRP A 205 -0.51 11.18 9.39
CA TRP A 205 -0.67 10.26 10.51
C TRP A 205 -0.81 8.78 10.10
N ARG A 206 -0.98 8.51 8.80
CA ARG A 206 -1.11 7.16 8.23
C ARG A 206 0.07 6.78 7.34
N THR A 207 1.05 7.67 7.15
CA THR A 207 2.22 7.35 6.32
C THR A 207 3.04 6.21 6.92
N ALA A 208 3.48 5.28 6.08
CA ALA A 208 4.29 4.15 6.50
C ALA A 208 5.62 4.60 7.12
N SER A 209 6.17 5.72 6.67
CA SER A 209 7.39 6.33 7.22
C SER A 209 7.27 6.75 8.68
N LEU A 210 6.07 7.16 9.12
CA LEU A 210 5.78 7.49 10.53
C LEU A 210 5.28 6.26 11.31
N VAL A 211 4.28 5.57 10.76
CA VAL A 211 3.56 4.50 11.48
C VAL A 211 4.45 3.30 11.74
N THR A 212 5.28 2.90 10.76
CA THR A 212 6.14 1.71 10.89
C THR A 212 7.15 1.80 12.04
N PRO A 213 7.97 2.86 12.17
CA PRO A 213 8.92 2.95 13.28
C PRO A 213 8.23 3.05 14.63
N VAL A 214 7.10 3.77 14.74
CA VAL A 214 6.35 3.86 16.00
C VAL A 214 5.75 2.51 16.39
N LEU A 215 5.20 1.76 15.42
CA LEU A 215 4.69 0.41 15.65
C LEU A 215 5.80 -0.57 16.07
N ILE A 216 6.97 -0.50 15.42
CA ILE A 216 8.14 -1.31 15.81
C ILE A 216 8.56 -1.01 17.24
N LEU A 217 8.67 0.28 17.63
CA LEU A 217 9.00 0.66 19.00
C LEU A 217 7.96 0.16 20.00
N ALA A 218 6.67 0.25 19.68
CA ALA A 218 5.61 -0.29 20.50
C ALA A 218 5.73 -1.80 20.70
N ILE A 219 5.95 -2.55 19.62
CA ILE A 219 6.15 -4.01 19.67
C ILE A 219 7.39 -4.36 20.50
N LEU A 220 8.51 -3.65 20.33
CA LEU A 220 9.73 -3.87 21.11
C LEU A 220 9.51 -3.59 22.59
N ALA A 221 8.75 -2.57 22.97
CA ALA A 221 8.40 -2.27 24.35
C ALA A 221 7.56 -3.39 24.97
N LEU A 222 6.57 -3.92 24.24
CA LEU A 222 5.75 -5.05 24.67
C LEU A 222 6.58 -6.34 24.79
N LEU A 223 7.42 -6.65 23.78
CA LEU A 223 8.31 -7.82 23.79
C LEU A 223 9.29 -7.76 24.96
N SER A 224 9.93 -6.61 25.20
CA SER A 224 10.85 -6.44 26.33
C SER A 224 10.15 -6.67 27.67
N THR A 225 8.93 -6.15 27.82
CA THR A 225 8.11 -6.38 29.02
C THR A 225 7.79 -7.85 29.24
N LEU A 226 7.45 -8.56 28.16
CA LEU A 226 7.12 -9.98 28.20
C LEU A 226 8.37 -10.83 28.46
N ALA A 227 9.51 -10.54 27.79
CA ALA A 227 10.77 -11.26 27.99
C ALA A 227 11.35 -11.07 29.39
N LEU A 228 11.26 -9.87 29.94
CA LEU A 228 11.74 -9.59 31.29
C LEU A 228 10.88 -10.24 32.38
N TRP A 229 9.68 -10.68 32.10
CA TRP A 229 8.81 -11.32 33.06
C TRP A 229 9.35 -12.66 33.58
N PRO A 230 9.66 -13.66 32.73
CA PRO A 230 10.31 -14.89 33.16
C PRO A 230 11.73 -14.66 33.69
N VAL A 231 12.50 -13.74 33.10
CA VAL A 231 13.86 -13.42 33.60
C VAL A 231 13.79 -12.95 35.06
N ARG A 232 12.88 -12.03 35.39
CA ARG A 232 12.67 -11.56 36.77
C ARG A 232 12.17 -12.69 37.67
N ALA A 233 11.37 -13.63 37.18
CA ALA A 233 10.92 -14.79 37.93
C ALA A 233 12.09 -15.73 38.25
N ILE A 234 12.96 -16.04 37.27
CA ILE A 234 14.16 -16.87 37.43
C ILE A 234 15.14 -16.22 38.40
N VAL A 235 15.41 -14.93 38.29
CA VAL A 235 16.27 -14.17 39.21
C VAL A 235 15.75 -14.26 40.64
N ARG A 236 14.46 -14.04 40.88
CA ARG A 236 13.86 -14.18 42.19
C ARG A 236 14.00 -15.59 42.74
N TRP A 237 13.72 -16.57 41.93
CA TRP A 237 13.88 -18.00 42.30
C TRP A 237 15.33 -18.33 42.68
N ARG A 238 16.31 -17.87 41.85
CA ARG A 238 17.74 -18.13 42.09
C ARG A 238 18.24 -17.48 43.39
N TYR A 239 17.75 -16.28 43.72
CA TYR A 239 18.15 -15.53 44.89
C TYR A 239 17.19 -15.68 46.09
N LYS A 240 16.23 -16.64 46.02
CA LYS A 240 15.22 -16.91 47.03
C LYS A 240 14.46 -15.68 47.51
N ARG A 241 14.15 -14.73 46.59
CA ARG A 241 13.39 -13.51 46.87
C ARG A 241 11.91 -13.70 46.56
N ALA A 242 11.04 -13.29 47.51
CA ALA A 242 9.61 -13.29 47.29
C ALA A 242 9.20 -12.30 46.17
N PHE A 243 8.02 -12.52 45.59
CA PHE A 243 7.44 -11.55 44.66
C PHE A 243 7.03 -10.30 45.45
N PRO A 244 7.50 -9.10 45.05
CA PRO A 244 7.37 -7.90 45.87
C PRO A 244 5.95 -7.30 45.92
N LEU A 245 5.06 -7.71 44.99
CA LEU A 245 3.70 -7.17 44.92
C LEU A 245 2.72 -8.19 45.53
N THR A 246 1.68 -7.68 46.20
CA THR A 246 0.64 -8.50 46.84
C THR A 246 -0.75 -8.00 46.45
N GLY A 247 -1.77 -8.82 46.69
CA GLY A 247 -3.18 -8.47 46.50
C GLY A 247 -3.46 -7.88 45.10
N ARG A 248 -4.08 -6.70 45.07
CA ARG A 248 -4.52 -6.00 43.87
C ARG A 248 -3.36 -5.64 42.94
N GLU A 249 -2.21 -5.26 43.50
CA GLU A 249 -1.03 -4.89 42.68
C GLU A 249 -0.46 -6.10 41.95
N ALA A 250 -0.37 -7.25 42.62
CA ALA A 250 0.09 -8.48 42.00
C ALA A 250 -0.84 -8.96 40.88
N LEU A 251 -2.16 -8.83 41.10
CA LEU A 251 -3.16 -9.21 40.11
C LEU A 251 -3.10 -8.31 38.88
N ALA A 252 -3.07 -6.98 39.06
CA ALA A 252 -2.97 -6.02 37.96
C ALA A 252 -1.67 -6.19 37.17
N TYR A 253 -0.55 -6.43 37.85
CA TYR A 253 0.74 -6.75 37.22
C TYR A 253 0.66 -7.98 36.30
N ARG A 254 0.02 -9.06 36.75
CA ARG A 254 -0.14 -10.30 35.96
C ARG A 254 -1.14 -10.10 34.82
N ALA A 255 -2.24 -9.39 35.06
CA ALA A 255 -3.25 -9.08 34.05
C ALA A 255 -2.65 -8.32 32.88
N ALA A 256 -1.81 -7.30 33.13
CA ALA A 256 -1.14 -6.56 32.07
C ALA A 256 -0.21 -7.44 31.23
N ARG A 257 0.52 -8.40 31.85
CA ARG A 257 1.37 -9.34 31.08
C ARG A 257 0.53 -10.34 30.29
N GLY A 258 -0.58 -10.80 30.85
CA GLY A 258 -1.58 -11.57 30.13
C GLY A 258 -2.14 -10.79 28.95
N GLY A 259 -2.48 -9.51 29.15
CA GLY A 259 -2.91 -8.61 28.09
C GLY A 259 -1.88 -8.48 26.95
N ILE A 260 -0.59 -8.35 27.30
CA ILE A 260 0.48 -8.30 26.27
C ILE A 260 0.53 -9.62 25.48
N VAL A 261 0.36 -10.77 26.13
CA VAL A 261 0.27 -12.07 25.42
C VAL A 261 -0.92 -12.07 24.44
N LEU A 262 -2.07 -11.50 24.84
CA LEU A 262 -3.24 -11.39 23.95
C LEU A 262 -2.95 -10.50 22.73
N VAL A 263 -2.16 -9.41 22.88
CA VAL A 263 -1.71 -8.60 21.72
C VAL A 263 -0.93 -9.46 20.73
N PHE A 264 0.04 -10.25 21.21
CA PHE A 264 0.83 -11.13 20.32
C PHE A 264 -0.01 -12.26 19.74
N ALA A 265 -0.98 -12.78 20.46
CA ALA A 265 -1.93 -13.76 19.92
C ALA A 265 -2.76 -13.14 18.77
N PHE A 266 -3.25 -11.90 18.92
CA PHE A 266 -3.91 -11.17 17.85
C PHE A 266 -3.01 -11.02 16.62
N LEU A 267 -1.78 -10.51 16.80
CA LEU A 267 -0.83 -10.32 15.70
C LEU A 267 -0.48 -11.66 15.01
N LEU A 268 -0.34 -12.74 15.76
CA LEU A 268 -0.08 -14.06 15.19
C LEU A 268 -1.26 -14.57 14.37
N ILE A 269 -2.49 -14.45 14.88
CA ILE A 269 -3.70 -14.88 14.16
C ILE A 269 -3.82 -14.13 12.83
N TRP A 270 -3.70 -12.82 12.85
CA TRP A 270 -3.73 -12.04 11.60
C TRP A 270 -2.54 -12.35 10.68
N GLY A 271 -1.34 -12.52 11.22
CA GLY A 271 -0.17 -12.91 10.44
C GLY A 271 -0.36 -14.24 9.71
N LEU A 272 -0.92 -15.27 10.39
CA LEU A 272 -1.25 -16.54 9.76
C LEU A 272 -2.38 -16.41 8.73
N THR A 273 -3.36 -15.54 8.97
CA THR A 273 -4.46 -15.28 8.02
C THR A 273 -3.92 -14.65 6.73
N PHE A 274 -3.06 -13.63 6.83
CA PHE A 274 -2.42 -13.05 5.65
C PHE A 274 -1.48 -14.01 4.96
N GLN A 275 -0.71 -14.81 5.70
CA GLN A 275 0.12 -15.86 5.11
C GLN A 275 -0.72 -16.82 4.26
N THR A 276 -1.85 -17.28 4.78
CA THR A 276 -2.76 -18.17 4.03
C THR A 276 -3.33 -17.47 2.79
N MET A 277 -3.73 -16.21 2.91
CA MET A 277 -4.27 -15.41 1.81
C MET A 277 -3.24 -15.27 0.67
N PHE A 278 -2.02 -14.86 0.99
CA PHE A 278 -0.98 -14.65 -0.02
C PHE A 278 -0.39 -15.94 -0.60
N ALA A 279 -0.37 -17.02 0.17
CA ALA A 279 0.12 -18.30 -0.32
C ALA A 279 -0.86 -19.00 -1.28
N ASN A 280 -2.14 -18.64 -1.24
CA ASN A 280 -3.18 -19.34 -1.99
C ASN A 280 -4.31 -18.42 -2.47
N LEU A 281 -3.96 -17.37 -3.20
CA LEU A 281 -4.92 -16.37 -3.72
C LEU A 281 -6.03 -16.98 -4.61
N THR A 282 -5.77 -18.13 -5.25
CA THR A 282 -6.76 -18.82 -6.11
C THR A 282 -7.63 -19.82 -5.35
N GLY A 283 -7.27 -20.15 -4.12
CA GLY A 283 -7.92 -21.21 -3.32
C GLY A 283 -8.54 -20.71 -2.03
N LEU A 284 -9.02 -19.45 -1.99
CA LEU A 284 -9.70 -18.89 -0.82
C LEU A 284 -11.09 -19.54 -0.65
N GLY A 285 -11.09 -20.79 -0.19
CA GLY A 285 -12.30 -21.56 0.07
C GLY A 285 -12.83 -21.43 1.50
N SER A 286 -13.75 -22.32 1.88
CA SER A 286 -14.41 -22.32 3.19
C SER A 286 -13.46 -22.36 4.40
N GLY A 287 -12.27 -22.96 4.22
CA GLY A 287 -11.23 -22.96 5.26
C GLY A 287 -10.67 -21.59 5.57
N PHE A 288 -10.43 -20.77 4.54
CA PHE A 288 -9.99 -19.39 4.70
C PHE A 288 -11.07 -18.54 5.39
N ILE A 289 -12.32 -18.70 4.99
CA ILE A 289 -13.45 -17.97 5.60
C ILE A 289 -13.53 -18.26 7.09
N SER A 290 -13.39 -19.53 7.51
CA SER A 290 -13.37 -19.91 8.92
C SER A 290 -12.21 -19.28 9.68
N GLN A 291 -11.02 -19.23 9.07
CA GLN A 291 -9.85 -18.56 9.64
C GLN A 291 -10.05 -17.05 9.75
N LEU A 292 -10.69 -16.42 8.76
CA LEU A 292 -11.04 -15.02 8.77
C LEU A 292 -12.00 -14.67 9.92
N TYR A 293 -13.03 -15.48 10.17
CA TYR A 293 -13.91 -15.27 11.32
C TYR A 293 -13.17 -15.34 12.65
N ILE A 294 -12.19 -16.25 12.78
CA ILE A 294 -11.33 -16.34 13.97
C ILE A 294 -10.48 -15.07 14.10
N ALA A 295 -9.92 -14.58 12.99
CA ALA A 295 -9.11 -13.35 12.98
C ALA A 295 -9.94 -12.12 13.36
N ILE A 296 -11.15 -12.00 12.83
CA ILE A 296 -12.09 -10.92 13.20
C ILE A 296 -12.46 -11.02 14.69
N ALA A 297 -12.80 -12.21 15.18
CA ALA A 297 -13.11 -12.40 16.59
C ALA A 297 -11.90 -12.09 17.51
N ALA A 298 -10.67 -12.23 17.01
CA ALA A 298 -9.46 -11.91 17.77
C ALA A 298 -9.36 -10.42 18.17
N GLN A 299 -10.14 -9.51 17.59
CA GLN A 299 -10.18 -8.11 18.02
C GLN A 299 -10.51 -7.96 19.51
N PHE A 300 -11.32 -8.87 20.10
CA PHE A 300 -11.61 -8.86 21.53
C PHE A 300 -10.37 -9.06 22.39
N LEU A 301 -9.32 -9.72 21.88
CA LEU A 301 -8.05 -9.87 22.57
C LEU A 301 -7.37 -8.51 22.78
N LEU A 302 -7.45 -7.61 21.81
CA LEU A 302 -6.91 -6.23 21.91
C LEU A 302 -7.69 -5.40 22.92
N TYR A 303 -9.01 -5.49 22.93
CA TYR A 303 -9.83 -4.73 23.89
C TYR A 303 -9.58 -5.22 25.32
N LEU A 304 -9.47 -6.52 25.53
CA LEU A 304 -9.10 -7.10 26.84
C LEU A 304 -7.67 -6.69 27.24
N ALA A 305 -6.72 -6.67 26.29
CA ALA A 305 -5.35 -6.22 26.55
C ALA A 305 -5.31 -4.75 26.96
N LEU A 306 -6.05 -3.89 26.28
CA LEU A 306 -6.15 -2.47 26.63
C LEU A 306 -6.74 -2.30 28.03
N ALA A 307 -7.86 -2.95 28.33
CA ALA A 307 -8.49 -2.90 29.64
C ALA A 307 -7.55 -3.36 30.78
N ALA A 308 -6.82 -4.47 30.56
CA ALA A 308 -5.86 -5.00 31.52
C ALA A 308 -4.67 -4.04 31.76
N THR A 309 -4.16 -3.43 30.71
CA THR A 309 -3.03 -2.50 30.81
C THR A 309 -3.42 -1.16 31.40
N VAL A 310 -4.61 -0.63 31.10
CA VAL A 310 -5.19 0.56 31.73
C VAL A 310 -5.43 0.32 33.23
N TRP A 311 -6.03 -0.82 33.57
CA TRP A 311 -6.20 -1.20 34.97
C TRP A 311 -4.86 -1.29 35.72
N ASN A 312 -3.86 -1.92 35.13
CA ASN A 312 -2.52 -1.98 35.74
C ASN A 312 -1.94 -0.58 35.96
N ALA A 313 -2.04 0.33 34.98
CA ALA A 313 -1.56 1.67 35.14
C ALA A 313 -2.30 2.40 36.28
N PHE A 314 -3.62 2.31 36.33
CA PHE A 314 -4.40 2.87 37.43
C PHE A 314 -3.92 2.38 38.80
N VAL A 315 -3.68 1.08 38.95
CA VAL A 315 -3.18 0.51 40.19
C VAL A 315 -1.75 0.99 40.52
N VAL A 316 -0.87 1.05 39.51
CA VAL A 316 0.52 1.52 39.67
C VAL A 316 0.56 3.01 40.08
N TRP A 317 -0.31 3.83 39.51
CA TRP A 317 -0.33 5.28 39.83
C TRP A 317 -0.97 5.59 41.18
N THR A 318 -1.89 4.76 41.64
CA THR A 318 -2.56 4.93 42.95
C THR A 318 -1.84 4.21 44.09
N SER A 319 -0.71 3.55 43.83
CA SER A 319 0.11 2.85 44.81
C SER A 319 1.51 3.47 44.96
N ALA A 320 2.25 3.08 46.01
CA ALA A 320 3.59 3.57 46.31
C ALA A 320 4.68 2.97 45.42
N GLN A 321 4.39 2.69 44.14
CA GLN A 321 5.37 2.15 43.20
C GLN A 321 6.32 3.24 42.69
N SER A 322 7.50 2.79 42.22
CA SER A 322 8.55 3.66 41.72
C SER A 322 8.09 4.48 40.49
N TRP A 323 8.69 5.64 40.28
CA TRP A 323 8.46 6.48 39.12
C TRP A 323 8.68 5.72 37.79
N PHE A 324 9.70 4.87 37.74
CA PHE A 324 9.95 4.03 36.59
C PHE A 324 8.77 3.09 36.28
N ALA A 325 8.15 2.47 37.30
CA ALA A 325 6.98 1.62 37.12
C ALA A 325 5.78 2.42 36.57
N LYS A 326 5.60 3.65 37.06
CA LYS A 326 4.55 4.57 36.58
C LYS A 326 4.77 4.93 35.09
N LEU A 327 5.97 5.39 34.75
CA LEU A 327 6.32 5.70 33.36
C LEU A 327 6.15 4.48 32.45
N TRP A 328 6.67 3.31 32.87
CA TRP A 328 6.59 2.09 32.07
C TRP A 328 5.14 1.62 31.86
N SER A 329 4.25 1.84 32.81
CA SER A 329 2.81 1.54 32.64
C SER A 329 2.16 2.38 31.56
N VAL A 330 2.58 3.65 31.40
CA VAL A 330 2.14 4.53 30.30
C VAL A 330 2.68 4.04 28.96
N VAL A 331 3.96 3.66 28.90
CA VAL A 331 4.57 3.10 27.68
C VAL A 331 3.81 1.85 27.23
N ILE A 332 3.45 0.95 28.17
CA ILE A 332 2.68 -0.25 27.81
C ILE A 332 1.31 0.13 27.24
N ILE A 333 0.56 1.05 27.86
CA ILE A 333 -0.74 1.49 27.32
C ILE A 333 -0.57 2.10 25.93
N ALA A 334 0.38 3.02 25.76
CA ALA A 334 0.64 3.66 24.48
C ALA A 334 0.99 2.62 23.39
N SER A 335 1.76 1.60 23.76
CA SER A 335 2.12 0.51 22.83
C SER A 335 0.91 -0.34 22.43
N VAL A 336 0.02 -0.69 23.37
CA VAL A 336 -1.22 -1.42 23.03
C VAL A 336 -2.17 -0.54 22.22
N ALA A 337 -2.29 0.74 22.57
CA ALA A 337 -3.09 1.72 21.84
C ALA A 337 -2.56 1.90 20.40
N MET A 338 -1.25 1.89 20.19
CA MET A 338 -0.65 1.96 18.84
C MET A 338 -1.01 0.74 17.99
N VAL A 339 -0.98 -0.47 18.56
CA VAL A 339 -1.42 -1.68 17.85
C VAL A 339 -2.91 -1.60 17.53
N LEU A 340 -3.74 -1.12 18.46
CA LEU A 340 -5.17 -0.93 18.24
C LEU A 340 -5.45 0.13 17.16
N PHE A 341 -4.73 1.24 17.19
CA PHE A 341 -4.78 2.28 16.16
C PHE A 341 -4.44 1.72 14.78
N PHE A 342 -3.31 1.00 14.68
CA PHE A 342 -2.90 0.36 13.43
C PHE A 342 -3.95 -0.63 12.92
N ALA A 343 -4.47 -1.48 13.81
CA ALA A 343 -5.51 -2.46 13.45
C ALA A 343 -6.80 -1.77 12.98
N GLY A 344 -7.22 -0.71 13.66
CA GLY A 344 -8.44 0.04 13.30
C GLY A 344 -8.33 0.76 11.98
N THR A 345 -7.22 1.48 11.75
CA THR A 345 -7.01 2.27 10.51
C THR A 345 -6.79 1.39 9.28
N ASN A 346 -6.44 0.12 9.46
CA ASN A 346 -6.20 -0.84 8.39
C ASN A 346 -7.25 -1.96 8.30
N GLY A 347 -8.45 -1.73 8.86
CA GLY A 347 -9.61 -2.60 8.67
C GLY A 347 -9.57 -3.93 9.44
N LEU A 348 -8.54 -4.19 10.29
CA LEU A 348 -8.42 -5.45 11.03
C LEU A 348 -9.44 -5.60 12.18
N LEU A 349 -10.16 -4.53 12.50
CA LEU A 349 -11.24 -4.51 13.47
C LEU A 349 -12.63 -4.45 12.81
N SER A 350 -12.69 -4.53 11.49
CA SER A 350 -13.95 -4.56 10.75
C SER A 350 -14.65 -5.91 10.90
N TRP A 351 -15.97 -5.89 10.93
CA TRP A 351 -16.83 -7.08 10.88
C TRP A 351 -17.19 -7.48 9.45
N GLU A 352 -16.81 -6.63 8.47
CA GLU A 352 -17.12 -6.87 7.06
C GLU A 352 -16.23 -8.00 6.52
N THR A 353 -16.87 -9.02 5.92
CA THR A 353 -16.20 -10.22 5.41
C THR A 353 -16.31 -10.36 3.90
N SER A 354 -17.03 -9.45 3.21
CA SER A 354 -17.06 -9.43 1.74
C SER A 354 -15.79 -8.81 1.19
N PHE A 355 -15.14 -9.51 0.25
CA PHE A 355 -13.90 -9.10 -0.40
C PHE A 355 -13.81 -9.63 -1.84
#